data_a6b82868988c49f73bdac71f8e9d6a85
#
_entry.id   a6b82868988c49f73bdac71f8e9d6a85
#
_cell.length_a   1.000
_cell.length_b   1.000
_cell.length_c   1.000
_cell.angle_alpha   90.00
_cell.angle_beta   90.00
_cell.angle_gamma   90.00
#
_symmetry.space_group_name_H-M   'P 1'
#
loop_
_entity.id
_entity.type
_entity.pdbx_description
1 polymer ?
#
loop_
_entity_poly.entity_id
_entity_poly.type
_entity_poly.pdbx_seq_one_letter_code
_entity_poly.pdbx_strand_id
1 'polypeptide(L)' 'MDSKKKDSSAMRKNWFEHVRKTRKKMAKQKREPVSHREAMKEASQSWAAEKQKLLKRMARESRKKAREQAQPKK' A
#
# COMPACT_ATOMS: atom_id res chain seq x y z
N MET A 1 -13.65 7.72 -15.82
CA MET A 1 -14.32 7.14 -14.72
C MET A 1 -13.67 5.89 -14.22
N ASP A 2 -13.47 4.97 -15.10
CA ASP A 2 -12.84 3.73 -14.70
C ASP A 2 -11.47 3.92 -14.12
N SER A 3 -10.75 4.90 -14.59
CA SER A 3 -9.42 5.13 -14.08
C SER A 3 -9.45 5.49 -12.60
N LYS A 4 -10.45 6.24 -12.19
CA LYS A 4 -10.58 6.57 -10.78
C LYS A 4 -10.87 5.34 -9.95
N LYS A 5 -11.71 4.48 -10.46
CA LYS A 5 -12.03 3.25 -9.76
C LYS A 5 -10.80 2.37 -9.64
N LYS A 6 -10.00 2.32 -10.68
CA LYS A 6 -8.79 1.53 -10.64
C LYS A 6 -7.85 2.01 -9.57
N ASP A 7 -7.67 3.31 -9.49
CA ASP A 7 -6.79 3.88 -8.48
C ASP A 7 -7.30 3.55 -7.08
N SER A 8 -8.60 3.69 -6.89
CA SER A 8 -9.19 3.35 -5.61
C SER A 8 -9.01 1.89 -5.29
N SER A 9 -9.18 1.04 -6.29
CA SER A 9 -9.02 -0.39 -6.11
C SER A 9 -7.61 -0.73 -5.68
N ALA A 10 -6.62 -0.12 -6.31
CA ALA A 10 -5.24 -0.38 -5.99
C ALA A 10 -4.93 0.00 -4.54
N MET A 11 -5.40 1.17 -4.12
CA MET A 11 -5.19 1.63 -2.77
C MET A 11 -5.87 0.73 -1.77
N ARG A 12 -7.10 0.32 -2.09
CA ARG A 12 -7.85 -0.57 -1.23
C ARG A 12 -7.13 -1.91 -1.09
N LYS A 13 -6.62 -2.40 -2.18
CA LYS A 13 -5.89 -3.65 -2.18
C LYS A 13 -4.66 -3.56 -1.28
N ASN A 14 -3.92 -2.49 -1.43
CA ASN A 14 -2.74 -2.28 -0.61
C ASN A 14 -3.09 -2.16 0.86
N TRP A 15 -4.20 -1.49 1.15
CA TRP A 15 -4.68 -1.37 2.50
C TRP A 15 -4.98 -2.72 3.12
N PHE A 16 -5.71 -3.55 2.38
CA PHE A 16 -6.05 -4.88 2.89
C PHE A 16 -4.81 -5.71 3.12
N GLU A 17 -3.86 -5.62 2.22
CA GLU A 17 -2.61 -6.35 2.38
C GLU A 17 -1.86 -5.87 3.61
N HIS A 18 -1.87 -4.58 3.82
CA HIS A 18 -1.21 -3.99 4.98
C HIS A 18 -1.86 -4.49 6.26
N VAL A 19 -3.17 -4.53 6.29
CA VAL A 19 -3.90 -5.03 7.45
C VAL A 19 -3.57 -6.49 7.69
N ARG A 20 -3.52 -7.25 6.63
CA ARG A 20 -3.23 -8.67 6.73
C ARG A 20 -1.82 -8.90 7.29
N LYS A 21 -0.87 -8.15 6.79
CA LYS A 21 0.50 -8.27 7.29
C LYS A 21 0.58 -7.87 8.75
N THR A 22 -0.09 -6.80 9.11
CA THR A 22 -0.11 -6.32 10.47
C THR A 22 -0.70 -7.38 11.38
N ARG A 23 -1.79 -7.99 10.94
CA ARG A 23 -2.44 -9.02 11.73
C ARG A 23 -1.51 -10.20 11.98
N LYS A 24 -0.85 -10.64 10.94
CA LYS A 24 0.09 -11.75 11.07
C LYS A 24 1.22 -11.40 12.02
N LYS A 25 1.73 -10.20 11.88
CA LYS A 25 2.82 -9.75 12.72
C LYS A 25 2.41 -9.71 14.18
N MET A 26 1.24 -9.15 14.44
CA MET A 26 0.76 -9.04 15.81
C MET A 26 0.48 -10.40 16.40
N ALA A 27 -0.11 -11.27 15.63
CA ALA A 27 -0.40 -12.62 16.11
C ALA A 27 0.87 -13.36 16.47
N LYS A 28 1.90 -13.13 15.68
CA LYS A 28 3.19 -13.75 15.93
C LYS A 28 3.81 -13.23 17.20
N GLN A 29 3.75 -11.93 17.39
CA GLN A 29 4.35 -11.31 18.57
C GLN A 29 3.61 -11.66 19.84
N LYS A 30 2.29 -11.65 19.78
CA LYS A 30 1.49 -11.95 20.96
C LYS A 30 1.23 -13.42 21.15
N ARG A 31 1.51 -14.21 20.13
CA ARG A 31 1.29 -15.66 20.19
C ARG A 31 -0.18 -15.99 20.46
N GLU A 32 -1.06 -15.13 20.07
CA GLU A 32 -2.47 -15.40 20.16
C GLU A 32 -3.17 -14.76 18.98
N PRO A 33 -4.34 -15.25 18.64
CA PRO A 33 -5.06 -14.70 17.50
C PRO A 33 -5.45 -13.26 17.77
N VAL A 34 -5.21 -12.43 16.79
CA VAL A 34 -5.52 -11.02 16.88
C VAL A 34 -6.81 -10.78 16.10
N SER A 35 -7.73 -10.05 16.69
CA SER A 35 -8.98 -9.77 16.01
C SER A 35 -8.75 -8.82 14.86
N HIS A 36 -9.61 -8.91 13.86
CA HIS A 36 -9.51 -8.05 12.69
C HIS A 36 -9.56 -6.59 13.07
N ARG A 37 -10.37 -6.29 14.07
CA ARG A 37 -10.51 -4.92 14.54
C ARG A 37 -9.19 -4.37 15.09
N GLU A 38 -8.52 -5.15 15.89
CA GLU A 38 -7.24 -4.74 16.45
C GLU A 38 -6.21 -4.57 15.34
N ALA A 39 -6.21 -5.48 14.39
CA ALA A 39 -5.28 -5.40 13.29
C ALA A 39 -5.52 -4.14 12.48
N MET A 40 -6.78 -3.81 12.24
CA MET A 40 -7.12 -2.60 11.50
C MET A 40 -6.68 -1.35 12.25
N LYS A 41 -6.84 -1.36 13.55
CA LYS A 41 -6.44 -0.23 14.36
C LYS A 41 -4.93 -0.01 14.28
N GLU A 42 -4.18 -1.08 14.43
CA GLU A 42 -2.72 -0.99 14.31
C GLU A 42 -2.30 -0.59 12.92
N ALA A 43 -2.92 -1.22 11.93
CA ALA A 43 -2.60 -0.93 10.54
C ALA A 43 -2.89 0.53 10.23
N SER A 44 -3.97 1.05 10.80
CA SER A 44 -4.35 2.44 10.57
C SER A 44 -3.28 3.39 11.08
N GLN A 45 -2.69 3.06 12.20
CA GLN A 45 -1.65 3.91 12.77
C GLN A 45 -0.39 3.93 11.91
N SER A 46 -0.03 2.79 11.35
CA SER A 46 1.15 2.72 10.52
C SER A 46 0.85 2.98 9.05
N TRP A 47 -0.42 3.04 8.69
CA TRP A 47 -0.80 3.21 7.29
C TRP A 47 -0.33 4.53 6.71
N ALA A 48 -0.34 5.57 7.53
CA ALA A 48 0.10 6.88 7.06
C ALA A 48 1.52 6.82 6.51
N ALA A 49 2.40 6.17 7.25
CA ALA A 49 3.78 6.02 6.82
C ALA A 49 3.87 5.13 5.60
N GLU A 50 3.12 4.02 5.62
CA GLU A 50 3.11 3.11 4.49
C GLU A 50 2.57 3.77 3.24
N LYS A 51 1.54 4.57 3.42
CA LYS A 51 0.94 5.28 2.32
C LYS A 51 1.92 6.25 1.69
N GLN A 52 2.67 6.94 2.51
CA GLN A 52 3.67 7.87 2.00
C GLN A 52 4.75 7.15 1.22
N LYS A 53 5.20 6.04 1.74
CA LYS A 53 6.19 5.24 1.04
C LYS A 53 5.65 4.76 -0.29
N LEU A 54 4.40 4.32 -0.27
CA LEU A 54 3.76 3.83 -1.47
C LEU A 54 3.63 4.93 -2.51
N LEU A 55 3.20 6.11 -2.08
CA LEU A 55 3.05 7.23 -2.98
C LEU A 55 4.38 7.64 -3.58
N LYS A 56 5.41 7.65 -2.77
CA LYS A 56 6.74 7.97 -3.27
C LYS A 56 7.20 6.97 -4.30
N ARG A 57 6.92 5.71 -4.02
CA ARG A 57 7.30 4.65 -4.94
C ARG A 57 6.57 4.80 -6.27
N MET A 58 5.27 5.05 -6.19
CA MET A 58 4.47 5.22 -7.38
C MET A 58 4.92 6.43 -8.19
N ALA A 59 5.22 7.52 -7.50
CA ALA A 59 5.68 8.72 -8.16
C ALA A 59 7.01 8.46 -8.86
N ARG A 60 7.88 7.72 -8.20
CA ARG A 60 9.17 7.39 -8.77
C ARG A 60 9.02 6.54 -10.03
N GLU A 61 8.16 5.55 -9.95
CA GLU A 61 7.91 4.69 -11.09
C GLU A 61 7.29 5.47 -12.24
N SER A 62 6.37 6.35 -11.90
CA SER A 62 5.73 7.17 -12.90
C SER A 62 6.74 8.06 -13.62
N ARG A 63 7.64 8.65 -12.85
CA ARG A 63 8.70 9.47 -13.42
C ARG A 63 9.59 8.67 -14.35
N LYS A 64 9.94 7.49 -13.87
CA LYS A 64 10.80 6.62 -14.65
C LYS A 64 10.15 6.27 -15.98
N LYS A 65 8.87 5.94 -15.93
CA LYS A 65 8.16 5.60 -17.13
C LYS A 65 8.08 6.77 -18.09
N ALA A 66 7.75 7.92 -17.57
CA ALA A 66 7.67 9.11 -18.40
C ALA A 66 9.02 9.43 -19.02
N ARG A 67 10.06 9.24 -18.26
CA ARG A 67 11.40 9.48 -18.75
C ARG A 67 11.76 8.55 -19.89
N GLU A 68 11.44 7.29 -19.71
CA GLU A 68 11.74 6.30 -20.73
C GLU A 68 10.97 6.55 -22.01
N GLN A 69 9.71 6.93 -21.86
CA GLN A 69 8.89 7.22 -23.00
C GLN A 69 9.30 8.50 -23.69
N ALA A 70 9.70 9.47 -22.91
CA ALA A 70 10.10 10.76 -23.45
C ALA A 70 11.43 10.66 -24.17
N GLN A 71 12.29 9.77 -23.77
CA GLN A 71 13.58 9.63 -24.41
C GLN A 71 13.45 9.07 -25.79
N PRO A 72 13.99 9.75 -26.78
CA PRO A 72 13.93 9.21 -28.13
C PRO A 72 14.90 8.06 -28.21
N LYS A 73 14.42 6.99 -28.68
CA LYS A 73 15.24 5.87 -28.76
C LYS A 73 16.22 5.95 -29.81
N LYS A 74 16.40 6.69 -30.41
CA LYS A 74 17.36 6.72 -31.42
C LYS A 74 17.39 5.58 -32.20
#